data_283f1d2fc2fc60eda818cf6ce723687a
#
_entry.id   283f1d2fc2fc60eda818cf6ce723687a
#
_cell.length_a   1.000
_cell.length_b   1.000
_cell.length_c   1.000
_cell.angle_alpha   90.00
_cell.angle_beta   90.00
_cell.angle_gamma   90.00
#
_symmetry.space_group_name_H-M   'P 1'
#
loop_
_entity.id
_entity.type
_entity.pdbx_description
1 polymer ?
#
loop_
_entity_poly.entity_id
_entity_poly.type
_entity_poly.pdbx_seq_one_letter_code
_entity_poly.pdbx_strand_id
1 'polypeptide(L)'
;MDRYSVNSLKDKEVINICDGKRLGYINDVEINICSGCVVAIVVLFDLRVFGFGKCEELVIPWEKIGCFGRDAVLVNIDISIYEKLGEEKSP
;
A
#
# COMPACT_ATOMS: atom_id res chain seq x y z
N MET A 1 -5.12 1.85 -21.71
CA MET A 1 -5.64 0.54 -21.35
C MET A 1 -5.77 0.40 -19.86
N ASP A 2 -6.97 0.16 -19.40
CA ASP A 2 -7.29 0.39 -18.01
C ASP A 2 -7.60 -0.91 -17.25
N ARG A 3 -7.14 -2.02 -17.77
CA ARG A 3 -7.36 -3.31 -17.14
C ARG A 3 -6.06 -3.90 -16.64
N TYR A 4 -6.10 -4.32 -15.38
CA TYR A 4 -4.97 -5.03 -14.77
C TYR A 4 -5.51 -6.25 -14.05
N SER A 5 -4.82 -7.37 -14.19
CA SER A 5 -5.10 -8.51 -13.35
C SER A 5 -4.47 -8.29 -11.97
N VAL A 6 -4.91 -9.03 -10.98
CA VAL A 6 -4.30 -8.96 -9.64
C VAL A 6 -2.81 -9.33 -9.71
N ASN A 7 -2.47 -10.32 -10.54
CA ASN A 7 -1.07 -10.69 -10.72
C ASN A 7 -0.24 -9.55 -11.28
N SER A 8 -0.78 -8.79 -12.24
CA SER A 8 -0.09 -7.64 -12.80
C SER A 8 0.12 -6.54 -11.76
N LEU A 9 -0.86 -6.36 -10.89
CA LEU A 9 -0.76 -5.35 -9.83
C LEU A 9 0.35 -5.70 -8.84
N LYS A 10 0.56 -6.97 -8.56
CA LYS A 10 1.59 -7.40 -7.61
C LYS A 10 3.01 -7.11 -8.07
N ASP A 11 3.20 -6.88 -9.37
CA ASP A 11 4.50 -6.53 -9.91
C ASP A 11 4.80 -5.03 -9.82
N LYS A 12 3.85 -4.24 -9.38
CA LYS A 12 4.02 -2.79 -9.31
C LYS A 12 4.49 -2.37 -7.92
N GLU A 13 5.48 -1.49 -7.92
CA GLU A 13 6.00 -0.91 -6.68
C GLU A 13 5.11 0.23 -6.24
N VAL A 14 4.83 0.30 -4.94
CA VAL A 14 4.00 1.35 -4.36
C VAL A 14 4.90 2.46 -3.83
N ILE A 15 4.68 3.67 -4.29
CA ILE A 15 5.47 4.84 -3.91
C ILE A 15 4.55 5.89 -3.30
N ASN A 16 4.93 6.37 -2.14
CA ASN A 16 4.18 7.42 -1.46
C ASN A 16 4.65 8.79 -1.96
N ILE A 17 3.78 9.52 -2.63
CA ILE A 17 4.14 10.82 -3.19
C ILE A 17 4.31 11.89 -2.12
N CYS A 18 3.73 11.68 -0.94
CA CYS A 18 3.85 12.64 0.15
C CYS A 18 5.28 12.81 0.62
N ASP A 19 6.05 11.73 0.68
CA ASP A 19 7.42 11.76 1.16
C ASP A 19 8.43 11.13 0.18
N GLY A 20 7.96 10.64 -0.96
CA GLY A 20 8.81 10.01 -1.97
C GLY A 20 9.33 8.63 -1.61
N LYS A 21 8.83 8.04 -0.55
CA LYS A 21 9.33 6.74 -0.09
C LYS A 21 8.68 5.58 -0.82
N ARG A 22 9.48 4.56 -1.03
CA ARG A 22 9.02 3.30 -1.59
C ARG A 22 8.46 2.44 -0.48
N LEU A 23 7.21 2.03 -0.61
CA LEU A 23 6.54 1.27 0.44
C LEU A 23 6.64 -0.24 0.23
N GLY A 24 6.96 -0.67 -0.99
CA GLY A 24 7.03 -2.07 -1.33
C GLY A 24 6.09 -2.41 -2.46
N TYR A 25 5.78 -3.69 -2.59
CA TYR A 25 4.91 -4.17 -3.67
C TYR A 25 3.54 -4.48 -3.13
N ILE A 26 2.54 -4.45 -4.01
CA ILE A 26 1.19 -4.84 -3.66
C ILE A 26 1.19 -6.32 -3.31
N ASN A 27 0.80 -6.66 -2.08
CA ASN A 27 0.77 -8.02 -1.59
C ASN A 27 -0.61 -8.65 -1.77
N ASP A 28 -1.64 -7.85 -1.70
CA ASP A 28 -3.01 -8.33 -1.80
C ASP A 28 -3.94 -7.18 -2.21
N VAL A 29 -5.16 -7.52 -2.57
CA VAL A 29 -6.19 -6.56 -2.97
C VAL A 29 -7.48 -6.95 -2.27
N GLU A 30 -8.14 -5.96 -1.67
CA GLU A 30 -9.43 -6.17 -1.01
C GLU A 30 -10.55 -5.73 -1.94
N ILE A 31 -11.53 -6.60 -2.12
CA ILE A 31 -12.63 -6.38 -3.04
C ILE A 31 -13.96 -6.48 -2.29
N ASN A 32 -14.86 -5.55 -2.57
CA ASN A 32 -16.21 -5.65 -2.08
C ASN A 32 -16.98 -6.59 -3.01
N ILE A 33 -17.36 -7.73 -2.51
CA ILE A 33 -18.01 -8.77 -3.33
C ILE A 33 -19.37 -8.30 -3.86
N CYS A 34 -20.10 -7.53 -3.08
CA CYS A 34 -21.42 -7.06 -3.48
C CYS A 34 -21.37 -6.08 -4.65
N SER A 35 -20.43 -5.14 -4.60
CA SER A 35 -20.30 -4.13 -5.66
C SER A 35 -19.33 -4.53 -6.76
N GLY A 36 -18.45 -5.49 -6.50
CA GLY A 36 -17.41 -5.88 -7.44
C GLY A 36 -16.27 -4.89 -7.53
N CYS A 37 -16.20 -3.92 -6.61
CA CYS A 37 -15.18 -2.86 -6.66
C CYS A 37 -14.02 -3.15 -5.73
N VAL A 38 -12.84 -2.70 -6.13
CA VAL A 38 -11.65 -2.75 -5.27
C VAL A 38 -11.81 -1.70 -4.17
N VAL A 39 -11.65 -2.13 -2.93
CA VAL A 39 -11.80 -1.27 -1.76
C VAL A 39 -10.45 -0.73 -1.31
N ALA A 40 -9.42 -1.56 -1.39
CA ALA A 40 -8.10 -1.19 -0.90
C ALA A 40 -7.04 -2.10 -1.50
N ILE A 41 -5.80 -1.65 -1.44
CA ILE A 41 -4.64 -2.50 -1.72
C ILE A 41 -3.91 -2.77 -0.41
N VAL A 42 -3.26 -3.92 -0.32
CA VAL A 42 -2.49 -4.30 0.85
C VAL A 42 -1.03 -4.39 0.45
N VAL A 43 -0.20 -3.64 1.14
CA VAL A 43 1.25 -3.58 0.90
C VAL A 43 1.96 -4.17 2.10
N LEU A 44 2.91 -5.04 1.85
CA LEU A 44 3.75 -5.55 2.93
C LEU A 44 4.84 -4.50 3.19
N PHE A 45 4.64 -3.72 4.23
CA PHE A 45 5.47 -2.57 4.55
C PHE A 45 6.58 -2.98 5.51
N ASP A 46 7.82 -2.74 5.10
CA ASP A 46 8.98 -3.10 5.91
C ASP A 46 9.34 -1.95 6.84
N LEU A 47 8.92 -2.07 8.09
CA LEU A 47 9.17 -1.05 9.09
C LEU A 47 10.65 -0.95 9.50
N ARG A 48 11.47 -1.92 9.13
CA ARG A 48 12.91 -1.86 9.41
C ARG A 48 13.55 -0.66 8.72
N VAL A 49 12.98 -0.22 7.60
CA VAL A 49 13.44 0.99 6.91
C VAL A 49 13.29 2.22 7.79
N PHE A 50 12.38 2.17 8.76
CA PHE A 50 12.07 3.30 9.65
C PHE A 50 12.53 3.04 11.09
N GLY A 51 13.36 2.04 11.30
CA GLY A 51 13.90 1.77 12.62
C GLY A 51 13.09 0.80 13.49
N PHE A 52 12.02 0.24 12.94
CA PHE A 52 11.23 -0.76 13.63
C PHE A 52 11.63 -2.14 13.12
N GLY A 53 11.76 -3.11 13.89
CA GLY A 53 12.36 -4.38 13.49
C GLY A 53 11.44 -5.39 12.83
N LYS A 54 10.39 -4.97 12.14
CA LYS A 54 9.39 -5.90 11.60
C LYS A 54 8.72 -5.41 10.35
N CYS A 55 8.04 -6.34 9.65
CA CYS A 55 7.17 -6.03 8.53
C CYS A 55 5.72 -6.03 8.99
N GLU A 56 4.94 -5.11 8.45
CA GLU A 56 3.52 -4.99 8.76
C GLU A 56 2.73 -4.87 7.46
N GLU A 57 1.50 -5.33 7.49
CA GLU A 57 0.60 -5.10 6.37
C GLU A 57 0.04 -3.69 6.46
N LEU A 58 0.16 -2.98 5.36
CA LEU A 58 -0.35 -1.61 5.25
C LEU A 58 -1.53 -1.65 4.30
N VAL A 59 -2.72 -1.36 4.81
CA VAL A 59 -3.94 -1.33 3.99
C VAL A 59 -4.16 0.10 3.52
N ILE A 60 -4.11 0.29 2.21
CA ILE A 60 -4.25 1.62 1.60
C ILE A 60 -5.61 1.68 0.90
N PRO A 61 -6.53 2.54 1.37
CA PRO A 61 -7.83 2.69 0.74
C PRO A 61 -7.70 3.12 -0.72
N TRP A 62 -8.62 2.68 -1.54
CA TRP A 62 -8.61 3.00 -2.96
C TRP A 62 -8.56 4.51 -3.22
N GLU A 63 -9.23 5.32 -2.38
CA GLU A 63 -9.28 6.78 -2.51
C GLU A 63 -7.91 7.44 -2.35
N LYS A 64 -6.96 6.77 -1.73
CA LYS A 64 -5.61 7.31 -1.53
C LYS A 64 -4.67 7.00 -2.69
N ILE A 65 -5.14 6.22 -3.66
CA ILE A 65 -4.34 5.91 -4.83
C ILE A 65 -4.53 7.02 -5.86
N GLY A 66 -3.43 7.68 -6.20
CA GLY A 66 -3.48 8.80 -7.14
C GLY A 66 -3.30 8.39 -8.59
N CYS A 67 -2.48 7.39 -8.84
CA CYS A 67 -2.15 7.02 -10.20
C CYS A 67 -1.62 5.60 -10.28
N PHE A 68 -2.04 4.88 -11.31
CA PHE A 68 -1.45 3.59 -11.68
C PHE A 68 -0.57 3.79 -12.91
N GLY A 69 0.72 3.55 -12.74
CA GLY A 69 1.65 3.54 -13.84
C GLY A 69 1.94 2.12 -14.30
N ARG A 70 2.85 2.00 -15.26
CA ARG A 70 3.27 0.71 -15.77
C ARG A 70 3.97 -0.13 -14.70
N ASP A 71 4.90 0.49 -13.96
CA ASP A 71 5.76 -0.21 -13.02
C ASP A 71 5.55 0.22 -11.58
N ALA A 72 4.70 1.21 -11.35
CA ALA A 72 4.52 1.79 -10.03
C ALA A 72 3.09 2.25 -9.81
N VAL A 73 2.70 2.28 -8.55
CA VAL A 73 1.43 2.85 -8.10
C VAL A 73 1.75 3.97 -7.14
N LEU A 74 1.20 5.15 -7.41
CA LEU A 74 1.45 6.33 -6.58
C LEU A 74 0.30 6.51 -5.60
N VAL A 75 0.63 6.58 -4.33
CA VAL A 75 -0.35 6.77 -3.26
C VAL A 75 -0.01 8.02 -2.47
N ASN A 76 -0.99 8.55 -1.77
CA ASN A 76 -0.80 9.74 -0.94
C ASN A 76 -1.31 9.46 0.46
N ILE A 77 -0.41 9.03 1.34
CA ILE A 77 -0.76 8.70 2.72
C ILE A 77 0.24 9.35 3.67
N ASP A 78 -0.19 9.52 4.91
CA ASP A 78 0.68 10.02 5.97
C ASP A 78 1.26 8.82 6.73
N ILE A 79 2.51 8.53 6.44
CA ILE A 79 3.22 7.38 7.02
C ILE A 79 3.33 7.50 8.54
N SER A 80 3.41 8.72 9.06
CA SER A 80 3.58 8.91 10.51
C SER A 80 2.42 8.31 11.31
N ILE A 81 1.24 8.27 10.75
CA ILE A 81 0.07 7.66 11.41
C ILE A 81 0.31 6.16 11.60
N TYR A 82 0.82 5.52 10.58
CA TYR A 82 1.07 4.07 10.62
C TYR A 82 2.23 3.72 11.53
N GLU A 83 3.24 4.57 11.59
CA GLU A 83 4.36 4.39 12.52
C GLU A 83 3.88 4.45 13.96
N LYS A 84 2.99 5.40 14.28
CA LYS A 84 2.43 5.50 15.62
C LYS A 84 1.59 4.28 15.98
N LEU A 85 0.80 3.78 15.04
CA LEU A 85 0.00 2.58 15.28
C LEU A 85 0.90 1.37 15.52
N GLY A 86 2.01 1.30 14.82
CA GLY A 86 2.99 0.24 15.03
C GLY A 86 3.59 0.29 16.42
N GLU A 87 3.91 1.47 16.92
CA GLU A 87 4.42 1.66 18.26
C GLU A 87 3.39 1.31 19.32
N GLU A 88 2.15 1.72 19.12
CA GLU A 88 1.07 1.46 20.06
C GLU A 88 0.74 -0.03 20.18
N LYS A 89 0.95 -0.78 19.11
CA LYS A 89 0.71 -2.23 19.12
C LYS A 89 1.81 -3.01 19.80
N SER A 90 2.94 -2.39 20.04
CA SER A 90 4.05 -3.07 20.72
C SER A 90 3.69 -3.28 22.18
N PRO A 91 3.81 -4.51 22.69
CA PRO A 91 3.54 -4.78 24.08
C PRO A 91 4.59 -4.14 24.99
#